data_cff04080bb6bb7f465ee0c85c636bde7
#
_entry.id   cff04080bb6bb7f465ee0c85c636bde7
#
_cell.length_a   1.000
_cell.length_b   1.000
_cell.length_c   1.000
_cell.angle_alpha   90.00
_cell.angle_beta   90.00
_cell.angle_gamma   90.00
#
_symmetry.space_group_name_H-M   'P 1'
#
loop_
_entity.id
_entity.type
_entity.pdbx_description
1 polymer ?
#
loop_
_entity_poly.entity_id
_entity_poly.type
_entity_poly.pdbx_seq_one_letter_code
_entity_poly.pdbx_strand_id
1 'polypeptide(L)'
;PLTSLPNRTLLSEKLRGAIARARRGDKIFALHLIDLDGFKAVNDVYGHSVGDRFLQAIGARLRDVVREHDTLARLGGDEFAILLPDVGSNYDVAEFSARICEAIAAFCDPEMPQMKSTGSIGVAIHPNDGADPEELLRNADLAMYKAKAEGGNAYCLFAADMQARARSAMNLET
;
A
#
# COMPACT_ATOMS: atom_id res chain seq x y z
N PRO A 1 15.14 -11.34 -6.76
CA PRO A 1 13.77 -10.99 -6.38
C PRO A 1 12.76 -11.32 -7.46
N LEU A 2 11.66 -11.88 -7.06
CA LEU A 2 10.64 -12.41 -7.94
C LEU A 2 10.06 -11.40 -8.93
N THR A 3 9.84 -10.18 -8.48
CA THR A 3 9.16 -9.14 -9.27
C THR A 3 10.12 -8.14 -9.92
N SER A 4 11.41 -8.23 -9.63
CA SER A 4 12.44 -7.26 -10.02
C SER A 4 12.16 -5.84 -9.50
N LEU A 5 11.30 -5.71 -8.51
CA LEU A 5 10.98 -4.42 -7.87
C LEU A 5 11.94 -4.14 -6.71
N PRO A 6 12.11 -2.85 -6.34
CA PRO A 6 12.81 -2.48 -5.11
C PRO A 6 12.28 -3.24 -3.91
N ASN A 7 13.15 -3.47 -2.94
CA ASN A 7 12.79 -4.16 -1.70
C ASN A 7 12.56 -3.16 -0.55
N ARG A 8 12.33 -3.69 0.66
CA ARG A 8 12.09 -2.87 1.86
C ARG A 8 13.27 -1.94 2.17
N THR A 9 14.50 -2.40 2.00
CA THR A 9 15.69 -1.58 2.27
C THR A 9 15.74 -0.36 1.36
N LEU A 10 15.52 -0.56 0.06
CA LEU A 10 15.51 0.55 -0.88
C LEU A 10 14.32 1.49 -0.64
N LEU A 11 13.17 0.93 -0.27
CA LEU A 11 12.01 1.75 0.09
C LEU A 11 12.34 2.67 1.27
N SER A 12 13.01 2.15 2.31
CA SER A 12 13.39 2.95 3.47
C SER A 12 14.34 4.10 3.08
N GLU A 13 15.29 3.82 2.19
CA GLU A 13 16.20 4.85 1.66
C GLU A 13 15.42 5.93 0.89
N LYS A 14 14.47 5.52 0.06
CA LYS A 14 13.62 6.45 -0.70
C LYS A 14 12.76 7.29 0.25
N LEU A 15 12.23 6.71 1.32
CA LEU A 15 11.46 7.44 2.32
C LEU A 15 12.32 8.51 3.02
N ARG A 16 13.53 8.16 3.41
CA ARG A 16 14.44 9.14 4.04
C ARG A 16 14.72 10.30 3.09
N GLY A 17 14.96 10.00 1.82
CA GLY A 17 15.15 11.04 0.81
C GLY A 17 13.92 11.92 0.61
N ALA A 18 12.73 11.31 0.60
CA ALA A 18 11.48 12.04 0.46
C ALA A 18 11.23 12.97 1.67
N ILE A 19 11.52 12.48 2.88
CA ILE A 19 11.40 13.29 4.10
C ILE A 19 12.34 14.50 4.04
N ALA A 20 13.60 14.29 3.63
CA ALA A 20 14.57 15.37 3.53
C ALA A 20 14.11 16.43 2.51
N ARG A 21 13.61 16.00 1.35
CA ARG A 21 13.10 16.92 0.31
C ARG A 21 11.86 17.66 0.79
N ALA A 22 10.94 16.97 1.45
CA ALA A 22 9.69 17.55 1.95
C ALA A 22 9.97 18.66 2.99
N ARG A 23 10.92 18.41 3.89
CA ARG A 23 11.31 19.39 4.91
C ARG A 23 11.88 20.68 4.31
N ARG A 24 12.60 20.56 3.18
CA ARG A 24 13.21 21.73 2.51
C ARG A 24 12.20 22.53 1.71
N GLY A 25 11.15 21.90 1.20
CA GLY A 25 10.20 22.53 0.28
C GLY A 25 8.77 22.59 0.76
N ASP A 26 8.47 22.24 2.02
CA ASP A 26 7.12 22.16 2.57
C ASP A 26 6.19 21.29 1.72
N LYS A 27 6.74 20.25 1.11
CA LYS A 27 5.97 19.33 0.26
C LYS A 27 5.39 18.18 1.07
N ILE A 28 4.28 17.66 0.58
CA ILE A 28 3.57 16.53 1.17
C ILE A 28 3.82 15.31 0.28
N PHE A 29 4.11 14.17 0.88
CA PHE A 29 4.17 12.92 0.15
C PHE A 29 3.34 11.85 0.85
N ALA A 30 3.00 10.79 0.12
CA ALA A 30 2.15 9.71 0.64
C ALA A 30 2.81 8.36 0.46
N LEU A 31 2.72 7.53 1.51
CA LEU A 31 3.16 6.14 1.49
C LEU A 31 1.93 5.24 1.50
N HIS A 32 1.83 4.37 0.51
CA HIS A 32 0.76 3.37 0.39
C HIS A 32 1.35 2.00 0.68
N LEU A 33 0.75 1.26 1.61
CA LEU A 33 1.04 -0.16 1.81
C LEU A 33 -0.14 -0.97 1.28
N ILE A 34 0.16 -1.98 0.47
CA ILE A 34 -0.83 -2.78 -0.23
C ILE A 34 -0.64 -4.24 0.16
N ASP A 35 -1.72 -4.91 0.52
CA ASP A 35 -1.72 -6.34 0.78
C ASP A 35 -2.82 -6.98 -0.05
N LEU A 36 -2.49 -8.08 -0.74
CA LEU A 36 -3.45 -8.79 -1.58
C LEU A 36 -4.38 -9.63 -0.73
N ASP A 37 -5.68 -9.39 -0.84
CA ASP A 37 -6.69 -10.11 -0.08
C ASP A 37 -6.81 -11.55 -0.55
N GLY A 38 -6.72 -12.48 0.40
CA GLY A 38 -6.91 -13.89 0.08
C GLY A 38 -5.80 -14.54 -0.73
N PHE A 39 -4.62 -13.92 -0.79
CA PHE A 39 -3.51 -14.48 -1.56
C PHE A 39 -3.06 -15.84 -1.04
N LYS A 40 -3.15 -16.07 0.28
CA LYS A 40 -2.83 -17.37 0.84
C LYS A 40 -3.71 -18.47 0.21
N ALA A 41 -4.99 -18.16 -0.01
CA ALA A 41 -5.91 -19.11 -0.66
C ALA A 41 -5.49 -19.40 -2.09
N VAL A 42 -4.94 -18.42 -2.81
CA VAL A 42 -4.40 -18.64 -4.17
C VAL A 42 -3.26 -19.66 -4.12
N ASN A 43 -2.32 -19.49 -3.19
CA ASN A 43 -1.23 -20.45 -3.02
C ASN A 43 -1.74 -21.84 -2.62
N ASP A 44 -2.71 -21.90 -1.71
CA ASP A 44 -3.24 -23.18 -1.21
C ASP A 44 -3.98 -23.95 -2.30
N VAL A 45 -4.71 -23.26 -3.19
CA VAL A 45 -5.52 -23.89 -4.24
C VAL A 45 -4.69 -24.17 -5.47
N TYR A 46 -3.86 -23.23 -5.91
CA TYR A 46 -3.16 -23.31 -7.20
C TYR A 46 -1.66 -23.61 -7.07
N GLY A 47 -1.10 -23.58 -5.86
CA GLY A 47 0.31 -23.83 -5.61
C GLY A 47 1.15 -22.56 -5.67
N HIS A 48 2.37 -22.66 -5.10
CA HIS A 48 3.27 -21.50 -4.99
C HIS A 48 3.75 -20.98 -6.35
N SER A 49 3.96 -21.85 -7.33
CA SER A 49 4.38 -21.44 -8.67
C SER A 49 3.37 -20.51 -9.33
N VAL A 50 2.08 -20.84 -9.19
CA VAL A 50 0.99 -20.03 -9.72
C VAL A 50 0.88 -18.73 -8.92
N GLY A 51 1.02 -18.81 -7.59
CA GLY A 51 1.03 -17.63 -6.73
C GLY A 51 2.14 -16.67 -7.11
N ASP A 52 3.36 -17.17 -7.36
CA ASP A 52 4.49 -16.36 -7.80
C ASP A 52 4.21 -15.66 -9.13
N ARG A 53 3.63 -16.39 -10.08
CA ARG A 53 3.23 -15.84 -11.38
C ARG A 53 2.19 -14.73 -11.19
N PHE A 54 1.24 -14.94 -10.29
CA PHE A 54 0.21 -13.93 -9.97
C PHE A 54 0.85 -12.67 -9.38
N LEU A 55 1.80 -12.83 -8.45
CA LEU A 55 2.52 -11.69 -7.86
C LEU A 55 3.29 -10.90 -8.91
N GLN A 56 3.96 -11.58 -9.83
CA GLN A 56 4.66 -10.93 -10.93
C GLN A 56 3.71 -10.14 -11.81
N ALA A 57 2.54 -10.70 -12.12
CA ALA A 57 1.54 -10.06 -12.95
C ALA A 57 0.92 -8.85 -12.26
N ILE A 58 0.63 -8.95 -10.96
CA ILE A 58 0.14 -7.81 -10.18
C ILE A 58 1.21 -6.71 -10.09
N GLY A 59 2.47 -7.08 -9.86
CA GLY A 59 3.56 -6.11 -9.86
C GLY A 59 3.67 -5.34 -11.17
N ALA A 60 3.55 -6.03 -12.29
CA ALA A 60 3.55 -5.40 -13.61
C ALA A 60 2.34 -4.48 -13.80
N ARG A 61 1.17 -4.90 -13.33
CA ARG A 61 -0.05 -4.09 -13.38
C ARG A 61 0.09 -2.80 -12.58
N LEU A 62 0.64 -2.90 -11.38
CA LEU A 62 0.87 -1.73 -10.53
C LEU A 62 1.91 -0.79 -11.14
N ARG A 63 2.94 -1.34 -11.78
CA ARG A 63 3.94 -0.52 -12.47
C ARG A 63 3.31 0.34 -13.57
N ASP A 64 2.29 -0.17 -14.25
CA ASP A 64 1.59 0.58 -15.29
C ASP A 64 0.76 1.73 -14.73
N VAL A 65 0.33 1.63 -13.47
CA VAL A 65 -0.49 2.67 -12.83
C VAL A 65 0.35 3.79 -12.24
N VAL A 66 1.55 3.47 -11.72
CA VAL A 66 2.43 4.47 -11.11
C VAL A 66 3.17 5.28 -12.17
N ARG A 67 3.54 6.51 -11.79
CA ARG A 67 4.32 7.40 -12.66
C ARG A 67 5.81 7.17 -12.46
N GLU A 68 6.61 7.73 -13.35
CA GLU A 68 8.07 7.60 -13.33
C GLU A 68 8.68 8.07 -12.00
N HIS A 69 8.13 9.13 -11.42
CA HIS A 69 8.64 9.69 -10.14
C HIS A 69 8.20 8.89 -8.92
N ASP A 70 7.20 8.06 -9.06
CA ASP A 70 6.68 7.26 -7.96
C ASP A 70 7.60 6.05 -7.74
N THR A 71 7.66 5.56 -6.52
CA THR A 71 8.42 4.35 -6.20
C THR A 71 7.43 3.22 -5.91
N LEU A 72 7.58 2.11 -6.64
CA LEU A 72 6.85 0.89 -6.38
C LEU A 72 7.83 -0.13 -5.84
N ALA A 73 7.51 -0.74 -4.71
CA ALA A 73 8.37 -1.74 -4.07
C ALA A 73 7.55 -2.98 -3.69
N ARG A 74 8.20 -4.13 -3.63
CA ARG A 74 7.64 -5.34 -3.03
C ARG A 74 8.34 -5.57 -1.70
N LEU A 75 7.56 -5.67 -0.62
CA LEU A 75 8.11 -5.80 0.73
C LEU A 75 8.34 -7.26 1.12
N GLY A 76 7.66 -8.17 0.48
CA GLY A 76 7.74 -9.60 0.76
C GLY A 76 6.35 -10.23 0.70
N GLY A 77 6.27 -11.55 0.50
CA GLY A 77 4.97 -12.22 0.39
C GLY A 77 4.08 -11.53 -0.63
N ASP A 78 2.91 -11.12 -0.18
CA ASP A 78 1.88 -10.47 -0.97
C ASP A 78 1.78 -8.96 -0.68
N GLU A 79 2.82 -8.36 -0.12
CA GLU A 79 2.84 -6.95 0.25
C GLU A 79 3.61 -6.10 -0.75
N PHE A 80 3.01 -4.99 -1.18
CA PHE A 80 3.62 -3.97 -2.03
C PHE A 80 3.56 -2.61 -1.34
N ALA A 81 4.40 -1.70 -1.79
CA ALA A 81 4.39 -0.33 -1.31
C ALA A 81 4.53 0.62 -2.48
N ILE A 82 3.84 1.76 -2.40
CA ILE A 82 3.98 2.83 -3.38
C ILE A 82 4.24 4.13 -2.65
N LEU A 83 5.29 4.83 -3.07
CA LEU A 83 5.62 6.15 -2.55
C LEU A 83 5.31 7.19 -3.62
N LEU A 84 4.38 8.09 -3.32
CA LEU A 84 4.08 9.25 -4.14
C LEU A 84 4.86 10.43 -3.57
N PRO A 85 5.92 10.92 -4.24
CA PRO A 85 6.84 11.89 -3.63
C PRO A 85 6.29 13.31 -3.51
N ASP A 86 5.23 13.64 -4.22
CA ASP A 86 4.66 14.99 -4.19
C ASP A 86 3.16 14.87 -4.48
N VAL A 87 2.34 15.12 -3.46
CA VAL A 87 0.88 15.05 -3.60
C VAL A 87 0.28 16.43 -3.35
N GLY A 88 -0.71 16.79 -4.14
CA GLY A 88 -1.37 18.08 -4.05
C GLY A 88 -2.36 18.17 -2.91
N SER A 89 -3.06 17.08 -2.63
CA SER A 89 -4.13 17.08 -1.62
C SER A 89 -4.49 15.66 -1.18
N ASN A 90 -5.25 15.55 -0.09
CA ASN A 90 -5.81 14.26 0.35
C ASN A 90 -6.75 13.67 -0.69
N TYR A 91 -7.42 14.51 -1.47
CA TYR A 91 -8.29 14.05 -2.56
C TYR A 91 -7.50 13.28 -3.62
N ASP A 92 -6.35 13.82 -4.01
CA ASP A 92 -5.48 13.17 -4.98
C ASP A 92 -4.99 11.81 -4.49
N VAL A 93 -4.67 11.73 -3.20
CA VAL A 93 -4.24 10.49 -2.56
C VAL A 93 -5.37 9.46 -2.55
N ALA A 94 -6.58 9.88 -2.20
CA ALA A 94 -7.74 9.01 -2.16
C ALA A 94 -8.10 8.50 -3.58
N GLU A 95 -8.07 9.38 -4.56
CA GLU A 95 -8.34 9.01 -5.95
C GLU A 95 -7.32 8.01 -6.47
N PHE A 96 -6.05 8.24 -6.19
CA PHE A 96 -4.98 7.30 -6.55
C PHE A 96 -5.18 5.95 -5.89
N SER A 97 -5.51 5.93 -4.60
CA SER A 97 -5.76 4.69 -3.85
C SER A 97 -6.93 3.90 -4.44
N ALA A 98 -8.01 4.59 -4.80
CA ALA A 98 -9.15 3.97 -5.46
C ALA A 98 -8.76 3.33 -6.80
N ARG A 99 -7.91 4.01 -7.58
CA ARG A 99 -7.42 3.49 -8.86
C ARG A 99 -6.58 2.22 -8.67
N ILE A 100 -5.77 2.17 -7.62
CA ILE A 100 -4.98 0.97 -7.30
C ILE A 100 -5.91 -0.19 -6.95
N CYS A 101 -6.92 0.06 -6.11
CA CYS A 101 -7.90 -0.99 -5.77
C CYS A 101 -8.60 -1.51 -7.02
N GLU A 102 -9.03 -0.64 -7.91
CA GLU A 102 -9.68 -1.01 -9.17
C GLU A 102 -8.76 -1.82 -10.08
N ALA A 103 -7.50 -1.40 -10.17
CA ALA A 103 -6.52 -2.09 -11.03
C ALA A 103 -6.28 -3.52 -10.56
N ILE A 104 -6.20 -3.74 -9.26
CA ILE A 104 -6.01 -5.08 -8.69
C ILE A 104 -7.28 -5.91 -8.88
N ALA A 105 -8.43 -5.36 -8.57
CA ALA A 105 -9.71 -6.08 -8.66
C ALA A 105 -10.06 -6.44 -10.11
N ALA A 106 -9.68 -5.60 -11.06
CA ALA A 106 -9.94 -5.83 -12.48
C ALA A 106 -8.94 -6.78 -13.13
N PHE A 107 -7.84 -7.09 -12.46
CA PHE A 107 -6.83 -7.97 -13.03
C PHE A 107 -7.40 -9.37 -13.23
N CYS A 108 -7.17 -9.94 -14.42
CA CYS A 108 -7.59 -11.27 -14.77
C CYS A 108 -6.51 -11.92 -15.63
N ASP A 109 -6.02 -13.10 -15.20
CA ASP A 109 -5.08 -13.87 -16.00
C ASP A 109 -5.88 -14.65 -17.05
N PRO A 110 -5.63 -14.45 -18.35
CA PRO A 110 -6.36 -15.17 -19.40
C PRO A 110 -6.29 -16.69 -19.29
N GLU A 111 -5.20 -17.21 -18.74
CA GLU A 111 -5.02 -18.66 -18.58
C GLU A 111 -5.72 -19.19 -17.32
N MET A 112 -6.04 -18.32 -16.37
CA MET A 112 -6.67 -18.70 -15.10
C MET A 112 -7.72 -17.66 -14.72
N PRO A 113 -8.82 -17.56 -15.48
CA PRO A 113 -9.79 -16.48 -15.30
C PRO A 113 -10.54 -16.51 -13.98
N GLN A 114 -10.58 -17.64 -13.28
CA GLN A 114 -11.21 -17.76 -11.97
C GLN A 114 -10.30 -17.30 -10.82
N MET A 115 -9.01 -17.08 -11.11
CA MET A 115 -8.06 -16.63 -10.09
C MET A 115 -8.13 -15.12 -9.97
N LYS A 116 -8.68 -14.64 -8.87
CA LYS A 116 -8.86 -13.21 -8.60
C LYS A 116 -8.42 -12.86 -7.20
N SER A 117 -8.01 -11.63 -7.05
CA SER A 117 -7.69 -11.05 -5.74
C SER A 117 -8.11 -9.59 -5.74
N THR A 118 -8.23 -9.03 -4.55
CA THR A 118 -8.43 -7.60 -4.35
C THR A 118 -7.29 -7.09 -3.48
N GLY A 119 -7.20 -5.79 -3.29
CA GLY A 119 -6.16 -5.20 -2.47
C GLY A 119 -6.73 -4.42 -1.30
N SER A 120 -6.05 -4.50 -0.18
CA SER A 120 -6.30 -3.64 0.97
C SER A 120 -5.13 -2.67 1.08
N ILE A 121 -5.42 -1.38 1.15
CA ILE A 121 -4.41 -0.33 1.09
C ILE A 121 -4.49 0.54 2.34
N GLY A 122 -3.35 0.75 2.99
CA GLY A 122 -3.21 1.72 4.06
C GLY A 122 -2.31 2.85 3.60
N VAL A 123 -2.68 4.08 3.90
CA VAL A 123 -1.96 5.27 3.45
C VAL A 123 -1.55 6.14 4.63
N ALA A 124 -0.27 6.50 4.69
CA ALA A 124 0.25 7.49 5.63
C ALA A 124 0.81 8.66 4.84
N ILE A 125 0.43 9.88 5.23
CA ILE A 125 0.81 11.12 4.55
C ILE A 125 1.79 11.89 5.44
N HIS A 126 2.97 12.18 4.90
CA HIS A 126 3.96 12.99 5.61
C HIS A 126 3.63 14.48 5.44
N PRO A 127 3.73 15.33 6.45
CA PRO A 127 4.26 15.04 7.80
C PRO A 127 3.21 14.65 8.84
N ASN A 128 1.92 14.76 8.51
CA ASN A 128 0.85 14.61 9.51
C ASN A 128 0.78 13.20 10.10
N ASP A 129 1.09 12.18 9.32
CA ASP A 129 0.93 10.78 9.72
C ASP A 129 2.24 10.12 10.09
N GLY A 130 3.30 10.90 10.27
CA GLY A 130 4.58 10.38 10.71
C GLY A 130 5.73 11.29 10.30
N ALA A 131 6.77 11.33 11.15
CA ALA A 131 7.94 12.18 10.94
C ALA A 131 9.17 11.42 10.43
N ASP A 132 9.19 10.09 10.58
CA ASP A 132 10.30 9.25 10.13
C ASP A 132 9.78 8.01 9.41
N PRO A 133 10.65 7.26 8.70
CA PRO A 133 10.22 6.09 7.93
C PRO A 133 9.51 5.04 8.76
N GLU A 134 9.98 4.75 9.96
CA GLU A 134 9.40 3.72 10.81
C GLU A 134 7.98 4.06 11.24
N GLU A 135 7.76 5.31 11.62
CA GLU A 135 6.44 5.80 12.01
C GLU A 135 5.46 5.77 10.84
N LEU A 136 5.91 6.23 9.66
CA LEU A 136 5.08 6.20 8.45
C LEU A 136 4.70 4.77 8.06
N LEU A 137 5.66 3.86 8.09
CA LEU A 137 5.40 2.44 7.77
C LEU A 137 4.42 1.83 8.76
N ARG A 138 4.62 2.08 10.06
CA ARG A 138 3.73 1.56 11.09
C ARG A 138 2.31 2.09 10.92
N ASN A 139 2.16 3.38 10.67
CA ASN A 139 0.84 4.00 10.55
C ASN A 139 0.13 3.58 9.26
N ALA A 140 0.86 3.44 8.16
CA ALA A 140 0.29 2.89 6.93
C ALA A 140 -0.15 1.44 7.14
N ASP A 141 0.61 0.64 7.88
CA ASP A 141 0.27 -0.74 8.19
C ASP A 141 -1.01 -0.83 9.03
N LEU A 142 -1.15 0.03 10.03
CA LEU A 142 -2.37 0.11 10.84
C LEU A 142 -3.59 0.43 9.97
N ALA A 143 -3.44 1.38 9.06
CA ALA A 143 -4.51 1.75 8.14
C ALA A 143 -4.87 0.59 7.20
N MET A 144 -3.87 -0.11 6.70
CA MET A 144 -4.07 -1.29 5.84
C MET A 144 -4.82 -2.39 6.59
N TYR A 145 -4.44 -2.64 7.83
CA TYR A 145 -5.12 -3.63 8.67
C TYR A 145 -6.60 -3.27 8.85
N LYS A 146 -6.89 -1.98 9.05
CA LYS A 146 -8.27 -1.52 9.16
C LYS A 146 -9.05 -1.79 7.88
N ALA A 147 -8.44 -1.53 6.72
CA ALA A 147 -9.09 -1.81 5.43
C ALA A 147 -9.41 -3.30 5.30
N LYS A 148 -8.51 -4.18 5.73
CA LYS A 148 -8.73 -5.63 5.74
C LYS A 148 -9.84 -6.03 6.69
N ALA A 149 -9.86 -5.46 7.90
CA ALA A 149 -10.87 -5.79 8.91
C ALA A 149 -12.28 -5.37 8.47
N GLU A 150 -12.39 -4.38 7.60
CA GLU A 150 -13.67 -3.91 7.06
C GLU A 150 -14.11 -4.68 5.81
N GLY A 151 -13.42 -5.74 5.44
CA GLY A 151 -13.82 -6.62 4.34
C GLY A 151 -12.84 -6.68 3.17
N GLY A 152 -11.79 -5.88 3.18
CA GLY A 152 -10.83 -5.82 2.07
C GLY A 152 -11.36 -5.06 0.86
N ASN A 153 -10.62 -5.10 -0.24
CA ASN A 153 -10.93 -4.36 -1.47
C ASN A 153 -11.23 -2.89 -1.17
N ALA A 154 -10.39 -2.27 -0.39
CA ALA A 154 -10.62 -0.92 0.12
C ALA A 154 -9.29 -0.26 0.46
N TYR A 155 -9.33 1.06 0.59
CA TYR A 155 -8.20 1.80 1.12
C TYR A 155 -8.62 2.54 2.39
N CYS A 156 -7.65 2.84 3.23
CA CYS A 156 -7.85 3.61 4.45
C CYS A 156 -6.72 4.60 4.61
N LEU A 157 -7.04 5.87 4.77
CA LEU A 157 -6.07 6.89 5.09
C LEU A 157 -5.85 6.88 6.60
N PHE A 158 -4.59 6.92 7.03
CA PHE A 158 -4.27 7.07 8.43
C PHE A 158 -4.53 8.52 8.82
N ALA A 159 -5.75 8.80 9.24
CA ALA A 159 -6.20 10.14 9.56
C ALA A 159 -6.39 10.30 11.06
N ALA A 160 -6.67 11.54 11.49
CA ALA A 160 -7.05 11.83 12.87
C ALA A 160 -8.15 10.89 13.38
N ASP A 161 -9.01 10.39 12.47
CA ASP A 161 -10.08 9.46 12.81
C ASP A 161 -9.58 8.15 13.42
N MET A 162 -8.48 7.59 12.91
CA MET A 162 -7.92 6.37 13.47
C MET A 162 -7.33 6.60 14.85
N GLN A 163 -6.66 7.73 15.05
CA GLN A 163 -6.15 8.11 16.36
C GLN A 163 -7.29 8.35 17.34
N ALA A 164 -8.36 8.99 16.89
CA ALA A 164 -9.53 9.25 17.71
C ALA A 164 -10.21 7.93 18.13
N ARG A 165 -10.33 6.98 17.21
CA ARG A 165 -10.87 5.64 17.51
C ARG A 165 -10.01 4.88 18.51
N ALA A 166 -8.69 4.94 18.36
CA ALA A 166 -7.76 4.31 19.28
C ALA A 166 -7.87 4.93 20.67
N ARG A 167 -7.98 6.26 20.76
CA ARG A 167 -8.19 6.97 22.05
C ARG A 167 -9.52 6.59 22.66
N SER A 168 -10.59 6.52 21.87
CA SER A 168 -11.91 6.12 22.36
C SER A 168 -11.90 4.71 22.93
N ALA A 169 -11.23 3.78 22.26
CA ALA A 169 -11.08 2.41 22.73
C ALA A 169 -10.33 2.35 24.06
N MET A 170 -9.24 3.14 24.17
CA MET A 170 -8.47 3.24 25.43
C MET A 170 -9.31 3.84 26.56
N ASN A 171 -10.12 4.85 26.26
CA ASN A 171 -10.98 5.49 27.26
C ASN A 171 -12.10 4.56 27.72
N LEU A 172 -12.61 3.70 26.85
CA LEU A 172 -13.63 2.72 27.20
C LEU A 172 -13.10 1.61 28.12
N GLU A 173 -11.81 1.32 28.06
CA GLU A 173 -11.16 0.32 28.90
C GLU A 173 -10.85 0.86 30.30
N THR A 174 -10.90 2.14 30.49
CA THR A 174 -10.67 2.79 31.78
C THR A 174 -11.98 3.15 32.46
#